data_a45f2d19fc918f3cf89ec54be7454e6e
#
_entry.id   a45f2d19fc918f3cf89ec54be7454e6e
#
_cell.length_a   1.000
_cell.length_b   1.000
_cell.length_c   1.000
_cell.angle_alpha   90.00
_cell.angle_beta   90.00
_cell.angle_gamma   90.00
#
_symmetry.space_group_name_H-M   'P 1'
#
loop_
_entity.id
_entity.type
_entity.pdbx_description
1 polymer ?
#
loop_
_entity_poly.entity_id
_entity_poly.type
_entity_poly.pdbx_seq_one_letter_code
_entity_poly.pdbx_strand_id
1 'polypeptide(L)'
;KVVFGEAPIIKTVDTKNQINITTSYKIKDQGNNVDQEVESLLFKGLSKQLPAGTSYKEFDEQYKQQQQKVLPSISDDLKAGATKATLFALIAICLYIFIRFRDWRYSLGTIFSLLHDVFVTLIVFSFLREVVPFPLEIDQHFIAAILTVIGFSMNDTVIVYDRIREDSHLMKGQDNATIINRAINQTLSRTVMTSLTVFLTILILFIFGGEVTRGFAFAMLIGVVTGTYSSIFVAAPVLVDFAKNKPLGSEPKAKKHSASNA
;
A
#
# COMPACT_ATOMS: atom_id res chain seq x y z
N LYS A 1 11.07 -4.51 32.26
CA LYS A 1 10.73 -5.82 32.82
C LYS A 1 10.28 -5.71 34.28
N VAL A 2 11.02 -5.00 35.12
CA VAL A 2 10.76 -4.92 36.57
C VAL A 2 9.42 -4.25 36.90
N VAL A 3 8.92 -3.33 36.06
CA VAL A 3 7.75 -2.49 36.37
C VAL A 3 6.47 -3.03 35.74
N PHE A 4 6.54 -3.62 34.56
CA PHE A 4 5.37 -4.13 33.80
C PHE A 4 5.22 -5.66 33.83
N GLY A 5 6.13 -6.38 34.52
CA GLY A 5 6.15 -7.85 34.48
C GLY A 5 6.65 -8.44 33.16
N GLU A 6 6.32 -7.80 32.04
CA GLU A 6 6.78 -8.11 30.69
C GLU A 6 7.79 -7.06 30.20
N ALA A 7 8.65 -7.43 29.25
CA ALA A 7 9.59 -6.48 28.65
C ALA A 7 8.85 -5.61 27.64
N PRO A 8 8.72 -4.28 27.86
CA PRO A 8 8.17 -3.39 26.85
C PRO A 8 9.10 -3.34 25.63
N ILE A 9 8.53 -3.11 24.47
CA ILE A 9 9.31 -2.82 23.27
C ILE A 9 9.73 -1.37 23.33
N ILE A 10 11.03 -1.12 23.32
CA ILE A 10 11.60 0.23 23.34
C ILE A 10 12.30 0.47 22.01
N LYS A 11 11.85 1.49 21.28
CA LYS A 11 12.46 1.93 20.02
C LYS A 11 12.93 3.38 20.19
N THR A 12 14.13 3.68 19.75
CA THR A 12 14.59 5.07 19.62
C THR A 12 13.93 5.67 18.39
N VAL A 13 13.42 6.89 18.58
CA VAL A 13 12.70 7.61 17.57
C VAL A 13 13.46 8.90 17.32
N ASP A 14 14.02 9.03 16.11
CA ASP A 14 14.78 10.18 15.65
C ASP A 14 16.10 10.52 16.45
N THR A 15 16.88 11.44 15.88
CA THR A 15 18.16 11.94 16.41
C THR A 15 18.04 12.80 17.67
N LYS A 16 16.84 13.02 18.20
CA LYS A 16 16.54 13.94 19.31
C LYS A 16 16.32 13.29 20.68
N ASN A 17 16.93 12.16 20.96
CA ASN A 17 16.77 11.47 22.25
C ASN A 17 15.32 11.11 22.61
N GLN A 18 14.50 10.82 21.62
CA GLN A 18 13.12 10.35 21.80
C GLN A 18 13.07 8.83 21.78
N ILE A 19 12.23 8.26 22.65
CA ILE A 19 11.99 6.83 22.71
C ILE A 19 10.48 6.56 22.62
N ASN A 20 10.11 5.54 21.85
CA ASN A 20 8.76 4.98 21.85
C ASN A 20 8.76 3.72 22.73
N ILE A 21 7.89 3.70 23.72
CA ILE A 21 7.73 2.58 24.64
C ILE A 21 6.35 1.96 24.42
N THR A 22 6.33 0.76 23.88
CA THR A 22 5.09 0.00 23.66
C THR A 22 4.98 -1.13 24.68
N THR A 23 3.87 -1.20 25.40
CA THR A 23 3.58 -2.25 26.37
C THR A 23 2.20 -2.82 26.17
N SER A 24 2.03 -4.13 26.38
CA SER A 24 0.75 -4.82 26.44
C SER A 24 0.16 -4.93 27.85
N TYR A 25 0.80 -4.30 28.83
CA TYR A 25 0.36 -4.37 30.23
C TYR A 25 -1.05 -3.84 30.40
N LYS A 26 -1.94 -4.65 30.96
CA LYS A 26 -3.36 -4.34 31.18
C LYS A 26 -4.12 -3.82 29.95
N ILE A 27 -3.70 -4.16 28.73
CA ILE A 27 -4.30 -3.68 27.48
C ILE A 27 -5.78 -4.05 27.34
N LYS A 28 -6.23 -5.14 27.99
CA LYS A 28 -7.63 -5.63 27.97
C LYS A 28 -8.50 -5.02 29.06
N ASP A 29 -7.90 -4.35 30.04
CA ASP A 29 -8.61 -3.76 31.16
C ASP A 29 -9.22 -2.41 30.74
N GLN A 30 -10.53 -2.24 30.96
CA GLN A 30 -11.29 -1.03 30.60
C GLN A 30 -11.58 -0.11 31.79
N GLY A 31 -10.86 -0.26 32.90
CA GLY A 31 -11.04 0.59 34.08
C GLY A 31 -10.58 2.04 33.83
N ASN A 32 -11.32 3.03 34.35
CA ASN A 32 -10.98 4.45 34.21
C ASN A 32 -9.60 4.85 34.78
N ASN A 33 -9.02 4.01 35.63
CA ASN A 33 -7.74 4.30 36.31
C ASN A 33 -6.56 3.54 35.68
N VAL A 34 -6.77 2.70 34.66
CA VAL A 34 -5.71 1.86 34.08
C VAL A 34 -4.66 2.71 33.41
N ASP A 35 -5.04 3.77 32.72
CA ASP A 35 -4.14 4.65 32.00
C ASP A 35 -3.24 5.42 33.00
N GLN A 36 -3.78 5.90 34.11
CA GLN A 36 -3.01 6.54 35.18
C GLN A 36 -2.06 5.56 35.88
N GLU A 37 -2.49 4.31 36.07
CA GLU A 37 -1.63 3.27 36.63
C GLU A 37 -0.45 2.96 35.71
N VAL A 38 -0.69 2.79 34.42
CA VAL A 38 0.35 2.56 33.41
C VAL A 38 1.35 3.72 33.38
N GLU A 39 0.87 4.96 33.39
CA GLU A 39 1.69 6.16 33.42
C GLU A 39 2.54 6.26 34.69
N SER A 40 1.96 6.00 35.84
CA SER A 40 2.67 6.03 37.11
C SER A 40 3.80 4.97 37.17
N LEU A 41 3.52 3.79 36.63
CA LEU A 41 4.51 2.71 36.49
C LEU A 41 5.61 3.08 35.49
N LEU A 42 5.24 3.75 34.36
CA LEU A 42 6.21 4.24 33.39
C LEU A 42 7.14 5.28 34.02
N PHE A 43 6.58 6.27 34.71
CA PHE A 43 7.36 7.28 35.44
C PHE A 43 8.31 6.63 36.45
N LYS A 44 7.82 5.67 37.25
CA LYS A 44 8.65 4.91 38.20
C LYS A 44 9.76 4.12 37.50
N GLY A 45 9.47 3.55 36.31
CA GLY A 45 10.43 2.79 35.51
C GLY A 45 11.52 3.67 34.89
N LEU A 46 11.18 4.91 34.55
CA LEU A 46 12.08 5.89 33.93
C LEU A 46 12.79 6.80 34.97
N SER A 47 12.45 6.73 36.26
CA SER A 47 12.96 7.62 37.30
C SER A 47 14.49 7.68 37.39
N LYS A 48 15.20 6.61 36.97
CA LYS A 48 16.67 6.57 36.94
C LYS A 48 17.31 7.28 35.74
N GLN A 49 16.53 7.52 34.69
CA GLN A 49 16.98 8.19 33.47
C GLN A 49 16.53 9.66 33.40
N LEU A 50 15.58 10.04 34.23
CA LEU A 50 15.15 11.42 34.36
C LEU A 50 16.07 12.22 35.29
N PRO A 51 16.16 13.55 35.12
CA PRO A 51 16.89 14.42 36.05
C PRO A 51 16.44 14.23 37.49
N ALA A 52 17.37 14.32 38.45
CA ALA A 52 17.05 14.16 39.85
C ALA A 52 16.06 15.25 40.31
N GLY A 53 14.92 14.83 40.88
CA GLY A 53 13.89 15.74 41.37
C GLY A 53 12.74 16.01 40.43
N THR A 54 12.71 15.39 39.21
CA THR A 54 11.59 15.50 38.27
C THR A 54 10.29 15.01 38.94
N SER A 55 9.28 15.87 39.01
CA SER A 55 7.95 15.51 39.52
C SER A 55 7.13 14.78 38.43
N TYR A 56 6.09 14.03 38.86
CA TYR A 56 5.19 13.38 37.91
C TYR A 56 4.50 14.38 36.96
N LYS A 57 4.14 15.57 37.45
CA LYS A 57 3.52 16.62 36.63
C LYS A 57 4.51 17.17 35.59
N GLU A 58 5.72 17.35 35.93
CA GLU A 58 6.78 17.79 35.03
C GLU A 58 7.08 16.70 33.95
N PHE A 59 7.07 15.44 34.37
CA PHE A 59 7.17 14.32 33.42
C PHE A 59 6.06 14.33 32.40
N ASP A 60 4.81 14.50 32.82
CA ASP A 60 3.65 14.51 31.94
C ASP A 60 3.66 15.71 30.97
N GLU A 61 4.05 16.91 31.45
CA GLU A 61 4.01 18.14 30.64
C GLU A 61 5.26 18.32 29.72
N GLN A 62 6.44 17.86 30.12
CA GLN A 62 7.67 18.16 29.41
C GLN A 62 8.32 16.95 28.71
N TYR A 63 8.18 15.74 29.27
CA TYR A 63 8.86 14.56 28.78
C TYR A 63 7.91 13.62 27.99
N LYS A 64 6.62 13.59 28.31
CA LYS A 64 5.63 12.80 27.59
C LYS A 64 5.09 13.61 26.42
N GLN A 65 5.36 13.18 25.19
CA GLN A 65 4.87 13.88 24.00
C GLN A 65 3.51 13.36 23.54
N GLN A 66 3.30 12.06 23.56
CA GLN A 66 2.05 11.43 23.10
C GLN A 66 1.84 10.09 23.81
N GLN A 67 0.58 9.80 24.10
CA GLN A 67 0.14 8.49 24.54
C GLN A 67 -1.01 8.03 23.67
N GLN A 68 -0.92 6.80 23.18
CA GLN A 68 -1.97 6.17 22.37
C GLN A 68 -2.25 4.77 22.90
N LYS A 69 -3.50 4.50 23.26
CA LYS A 69 -3.96 3.17 23.63
C LYS A 69 -4.68 2.54 22.44
N VAL A 70 -4.15 1.42 21.96
CA VAL A 70 -4.77 0.65 20.88
C VAL A 70 -5.27 -0.67 21.47
N LEU A 71 -6.58 -0.81 21.59
CA LEU A 71 -7.20 -2.04 22.07
C LEU A 71 -7.05 -3.16 21.01
N PRO A 72 -6.86 -4.44 21.44
CA PRO A 72 -6.80 -5.57 20.50
C PRO A 72 -8.05 -5.68 19.62
N SER A 73 -9.24 -5.38 20.17
CA SER A 73 -10.50 -5.34 19.42
C SER A 73 -10.47 -4.31 18.28
N ILE A 74 -9.95 -3.10 18.54
CA ILE A 74 -9.83 -2.06 17.51
C ILE A 74 -8.83 -2.50 16.43
N SER A 75 -7.73 -3.17 16.80
CA SER A 75 -6.77 -3.71 15.83
C SER A 75 -7.40 -4.80 14.96
N ASP A 76 -8.25 -5.65 15.52
CA ASP A 76 -8.92 -6.72 14.76
C ASP A 76 -10.02 -6.15 13.85
N ASP A 77 -10.77 -5.15 14.29
CA ASP A 77 -11.74 -4.43 13.47
C ASP A 77 -11.05 -3.69 12.31
N LEU A 78 -9.89 -3.07 12.56
CA LEU A 78 -9.09 -2.42 11.51
C LEU A 78 -8.59 -3.43 10.48
N LYS A 79 -8.07 -4.58 10.92
CA LYS A 79 -7.63 -5.65 10.01
C LYS A 79 -8.78 -6.20 9.18
N ALA A 80 -9.92 -6.49 9.81
CA ALA A 80 -11.12 -6.95 9.12
C ALA A 80 -11.64 -5.91 8.14
N GLY A 81 -11.67 -4.64 8.53
CA GLY A 81 -12.04 -3.51 7.69
C GLY A 81 -11.11 -3.36 6.49
N ALA A 82 -9.80 -3.41 6.71
CA ALA A 82 -8.78 -3.35 5.66
C ALA A 82 -8.93 -4.48 4.64
N THR A 83 -9.10 -5.71 5.14
CA THR A 83 -9.28 -6.88 4.27
C THR A 83 -10.53 -6.74 3.41
N LYS A 84 -11.66 -6.33 4.01
CA LYS A 84 -12.90 -6.07 3.28
C LYS A 84 -12.74 -4.95 2.25
N ALA A 85 -12.14 -3.82 2.63
CA ALA A 85 -11.93 -2.68 1.74
C ALA A 85 -11.05 -3.06 0.54
N THR A 86 -9.95 -3.77 0.78
CA THR A 86 -9.06 -4.25 -0.28
C THR A 86 -9.78 -5.24 -1.21
N LEU A 87 -10.54 -6.18 -0.67
CA LEU A 87 -11.31 -7.13 -1.47
C LEU A 87 -12.37 -6.43 -2.34
N PHE A 88 -13.14 -5.50 -1.77
CA PHE A 88 -14.12 -4.72 -2.52
C PHE A 88 -13.46 -3.85 -3.59
N ALA A 89 -12.31 -3.23 -3.29
CA ALA A 89 -11.56 -2.46 -4.27
C ALA A 89 -11.11 -3.34 -5.45
N LEU A 90 -10.54 -4.51 -5.18
CA LEU A 90 -10.12 -5.45 -6.22
C LEU A 90 -11.30 -5.93 -7.08
N ILE A 91 -12.45 -6.24 -6.47
CA ILE A 91 -13.67 -6.64 -7.19
C ILE A 91 -14.16 -5.49 -8.08
N ALA A 92 -14.25 -4.28 -7.54
CA ALA A 92 -14.71 -3.11 -8.29
C ALA A 92 -13.79 -2.80 -9.47
N ILE A 93 -12.48 -2.87 -9.27
CA ILE A 93 -11.48 -2.68 -10.32
C ILE A 93 -11.58 -3.78 -11.38
N CYS A 94 -11.71 -5.03 -10.96
CA CYS A 94 -11.88 -6.16 -11.88
C CYS A 94 -13.12 -5.98 -12.79
N LEU A 95 -14.25 -5.59 -12.20
CA LEU A 95 -15.49 -5.32 -12.93
C LEU A 95 -15.34 -4.11 -13.87
N TYR A 96 -14.70 -3.03 -13.39
CA TYR A 96 -14.45 -1.87 -14.23
C TYR A 96 -13.59 -2.22 -15.46
N ILE A 97 -12.49 -2.93 -15.27
CA ILE A 97 -11.59 -3.36 -16.36
C ILE A 97 -12.33 -4.29 -17.31
N PHE A 98 -13.12 -5.24 -16.78
CA PHE A 98 -13.91 -6.15 -17.62
C PHE A 98 -14.91 -5.38 -18.50
N ILE A 99 -15.64 -4.42 -17.94
CA ILE A 99 -16.60 -3.59 -18.69
C ILE A 99 -15.88 -2.71 -19.71
N ARG A 100 -14.74 -2.12 -19.31
CA ARG A 100 -13.97 -1.17 -20.12
C ARG A 100 -13.33 -1.83 -21.34
N PHE A 101 -12.72 -3.01 -21.15
CA PHE A 101 -11.98 -3.72 -22.20
C PHE A 101 -12.79 -4.86 -22.85
N ARG A 102 -13.87 -5.30 -22.21
CA ARG A 102 -14.74 -6.40 -22.67
C ARG A 102 -14.02 -7.73 -22.90
N ASP A 103 -12.92 -7.93 -22.19
CA ASP A 103 -12.09 -9.13 -22.27
C ASP A 103 -11.54 -9.44 -20.85
N TRP A 104 -11.85 -10.63 -20.36
CA TRP A 104 -11.48 -11.08 -19.02
C TRP A 104 -9.97 -11.15 -18.78
N ARG A 105 -9.18 -11.28 -19.85
CA ARG A 105 -7.72 -11.36 -19.80
C ARG A 105 -7.11 -10.09 -19.20
N TYR A 106 -7.65 -8.92 -19.58
CA TYR A 106 -7.23 -7.64 -19.00
C TYR A 106 -7.52 -7.56 -17.50
N SER A 107 -8.70 -8.04 -17.07
CA SER A 107 -9.04 -8.08 -15.64
C SER A 107 -8.11 -9.01 -14.86
N LEU A 108 -7.78 -10.17 -15.44
CA LEU A 108 -6.88 -11.13 -14.80
C LEU A 108 -5.46 -10.56 -14.65
N GLY A 109 -4.92 -9.95 -15.72
CA GLY A 109 -3.62 -9.28 -15.65
C GLY A 109 -3.57 -8.17 -14.60
N THR A 110 -4.65 -7.36 -14.51
CA THR A 110 -4.78 -6.33 -13.48
C THR A 110 -4.76 -6.93 -12.08
N ILE A 111 -5.52 -8.01 -11.82
CA ILE A 111 -5.55 -8.64 -10.50
C ILE A 111 -4.16 -9.15 -10.11
N PHE A 112 -3.46 -9.84 -11.00
CA PHE A 112 -2.10 -10.32 -10.72
C PHE A 112 -1.12 -9.18 -10.42
N SER A 113 -1.20 -8.09 -11.18
CA SER A 113 -0.38 -6.90 -10.94
C SER A 113 -0.66 -6.27 -9.58
N LEU A 114 -1.93 -6.04 -9.24
CA LEU A 114 -2.30 -5.44 -7.96
C LEU A 114 -1.96 -6.32 -6.75
N LEU A 115 -2.16 -7.63 -6.86
CA LEU A 115 -1.73 -8.56 -5.81
C LEU A 115 -0.21 -8.54 -5.64
N HIS A 116 0.54 -8.53 -6.74
CA HIS A 116 2.00 -8.40 -6.69
C HIS A 116 2.42 -7.13 -5.93
N ASP A 117 1.81 -5.97 -6.21
CA ASP A 117 2.18 -4.71 -5.58
C ASP A 117 1.90 -4.72 -4.08
N VAL A 118 0.74 -5.24 -3.68
CA VAL A 118 0.38 -5.40 -2.27
C VAL A 118 1.34 -6.34 -1.56
N PHE A 119 1.65 -7.51 -2.15
CA PHE A 119 2.55 -8.47 -1.55
C PHE A 119 3.97 -7.94 -1.43
N VAL A 120 4.51 -7.29 -2.47
CA VAL A 120 5.86 -6.71 -2.40
C VAL A 120 5.93 -5.64 -1.32
N THR A 121 4.93 -4.76 -1.23
CA THR A 121 4.89 -3.73 -0.18
C THR A 121 4.85 -4.35 1.22
N LEU A 122 4.01 -5.37 1.44
CA LEU A 122 3.94 -6.10 2.72
C LEU A 122 5.26 -6.80 3.06
N ILE A 123 5.90 -7.45 2.10
CA ILE A 123 7.19 -8.11 2.27
C ILE A 123 8.25 -7.11 2.69
N VAL A 124 8.36 -5.98 1.98
CA VAL A 124 9.36 -4.95 2.31
C VAL A 124 9.13 -4.37 3.70
N PHE A 125 7.87 -4.09 4.08
CA PHE A 125 7.52 -3.65 5.43
C PHE A 125 7.91 -4.68 6.49
N SER A 126 7.64 -5.96 6.26
CA SER A 126 7.97 -7.04 7.20
C SER A 126 9.47 -7.19 7.39
N PHE A 127 10.24 -7.18 6.29
CA PHE A 127 11.70 -7.36 6.36
C PHE A 127 12.42 -6.14 6.93
N LEU A 128 11.97 -4.94 6.62
CA LEU A 128 12.66 -3.72 7.04
C LEU A 128 12.22 -3.21 8.42
N ARG A 129 11.20 -3.79 9.02
CA ARG A 129 10.65 -3.36 10.31
C ARG A 129 11.70 -3.25 11.42
N GLU A 130 12.69 -4.14 11.44
CA GLU A 130 13.74 -4.16 12.45
C GLU A 130 15.02 -3.44 12.01
N VAL A 131 15.11 -3.05 10.74
CA VAL A 131 16.33 -2.49 10.12
C VAL A 131 16.28 -0.97 10.07
N VAL A 132 15.12 -0.40 9.79
CA VAL A 132 14.96 1.04 9.62
C VAL A 132 14.78 1.76 10.98
N PRO A 133 15.27 2.99 11.11
CA PRO A 133 15.20 3.73 12.38
C PRO A 133 13.83 4.39 12.64
N PHE A 134 12.81 4.12 11.86
CA PHE A 134 11.45 4.64 12.02
C PHE A 134 10.43 3.50 12.09
N PRO A 135 9.27 3.70 12.73
CA PRO A 135 8.28 2.64 12.92
C PRO A 135 7.64 2.26 11.56
N LEU A 136 7.68 0.96 11.24
CA LEU A 136 6.91 0.35 10.16
C LEU A 136 5.79 -0.49 10.78
N GLU A 137 4.65 0.13 11.01
CA GLU A 137 3.48 -0.53 11.59
C GLU A 137 2.39 -0.69 10.52
N ILE A 138 1.69 -1.82 10.56
CA ILE A 138 0.51 -2.05 9.71
C ILE A 138 -0.68 -1.43 10.44
N ASP A 139 -0.77 -0.13 10.34
CA ASP A 139 -1.79 0.72 10.94
C ASP A 139 -2.79 1.24 9.89
N GLN A 140 -3.65 2.16 10.28
CA GLN A 140 -4.62 2.80 9.39
C GLN A 140 -3.94 3.58 8.25
N HIS A 141 -2.79 4.20 8.51
CA HIS A 141 -2.04 4.94 7.49
C HIS A 141 -1.43 4.01 6.45
N PHE A 142 -0.92 2.86 6.88
CA PHE A 142 -0.43 1.83 5.97
C PHE A 142 -1.56 1.29 5.07
N ILE A 143 -2.74 1.04 5.63
CA ILE A 143 -3.91 0.58 4.87
C ILE A 143 -4.31 1.64 3.81
N ALA A 144 -4.33 2.91 4.21
CA ALA A 144 -4.61 4.01 3.28
C ALA A 144 -3.55 4.10 2.17
N ALA A 145 -2.26 3.89 2.50
CA ALA A 145 -1.19 3.82 1.51
C ALA A 145 -1.42 2.69 0.50
N ILE A 146 -1.71 1.47 0.97
CA ILE A 146 -1.97 0.31 0.08
C ILE A 146 -3.14 0.59 -0.87
N LEU A 147 -4.27 1.12 -0.37
CA LEU A 147 -5.42 1.44 -1.22
C LEU A 147 -5.08 2.53 -2.25
N THR A 148 -4.25 3.51 -1.87
CA THR A 148 -3.78 4.55 -2.79
C THR A 148 -2.84 3.98 -3.85
N VAL A 149 -1.92 3.09 -3.46
CA VAL A 149 -1.02 2.37 -4.39
C VAL A 149 -1.81 1.53 -5.39
N ILE A 150 -2.84 0.81 -4.95
CA ILE A 150 -3.74 0.06 -5.83
C ILE A 150 -4.34 0.98 -6.90
N GLY A 151 -4.85 2.16 -6.50
CA GLY A 151 -5.41 3.13 -7.44
C GLY A 151 -4.38 3.70 -8.41
N PHE A 152 -3.17 4.00 -7.92
CA PHE A 152 -2.06 4.50 -8.74
C PHE A 152 -1.59 3.45 -9.76
N SER A 153 -1.29 2.24 -9.32
CA SER A 153 -0.84 1.12 -10.17
C SER A 153 -1.85 0.78 -11.25
N MET A 154 -3.15 0.79 -10.89
CA MET A 154 -4.22 0.58 -11.84
C MET A 154 -4.24 1.64 -12.95
N ASN A 155 -3.99 2.92 -12.63
CA ASN A 155 -3.96 3.98 -13.64
C ASN A 155 -2.90 3.72 -14.71
N ASP A 156 -1.69 3.33 -14.32
CA ASP A 156 -0.61 3.00 -15.26
C ASP A 156 -0.95 1.75 -16.08
N THR A 157 -1.53 0.73 -15.46
CA THR A 157 -1.98 -0.49 -16.14
C THR A 157 -3.01 -0.17 -17.23
N VAL A 158 -3.98 0.70 -16.95
CA VAL A 158 -5.01 1.12 -17.91
C VAL A 158 -4.41 1.83 -19.11
N ILE A 159 -3.41 2.70 -18.90
CA ILE A 159 -2.71 3.40 -19.99
C ILE A 159 -2.03 2.41 -20.94
N VAL A 160 -1.32 1.42 -20.39
CA VAL A 160 -0.68 0.37 -21.19
C VAL A 160 -1.73 -0.46 -21.92
N TYR A 161 -2.82 -0.83 -21.27
CA TYR A 161 -3.89 -1.63 -21.85
C TYR A 161 -4.66 -0.90 -22.96
N ASP A 162 -4.93 0.38 -22.79
CA ASP A 162 -5.55 1.19 -23.85
C ASP A 162 -4.66 1.23 -25.10
N ARG A 163 -3.35 1.35 -24.93
CA ARG A 163 -2.42 1.31 -26.03
C ARG A 163 -2.33 -0.07 -26.70
N ILE A 164 -2.29 -1.14 -25.90
CA ILE A 164 -2.33 -2.52 -26.42
C ILE A 164 -3.62 -2.73 -27.26
N ARG A 165 -4.76 -2.26 -26.77
CA ARG A 165 -6.02 -2.35 -27.49
C ARG A 165 -5.99 -1.57 -28.79
N GLU A 166 -5.47 -0.35 -28.80
CA GLU A 166 -5.33 0.47 -30.01
C GLU A 166 -4.43 -0.22 -31.03
N ASP A 167 -3.23 -0.65 -30.61
CA ASP A 167 -2.26 -1.32 -31.50
C ASP A 167 -2.81 -2.68 -32.00
N SER A 168 -3.62 -3.39 -31.23
CA SER A 168 -4.26 -4.64 -31.68
C SER A 168 -5.24 -4.43 -32.83
N HIS A 169 -5.88 -3.26 -32.91
CA HIS A 169 -6.73 -2.90 -34.04
C HIS A 169 -5.94 -2.42 -35.26
N LEU A 170 -4.81 -1.74 -35.05
CA LEU A 170 -3.97 -1.21 -36.13
C LEU A 170 -3.08 -2.30 -36.76
N MET A 171 -2.64 -3.28 -35.97
CA MET A 171 -1.69 -4.32 -36.37
C MET A 171 -2.35 -5.68 -36.52
N LYS A 172 -3.51 -5.74 -37.20
CA LYS A 172 -4.23 -7.00 -37.45
C LYS A 172 -3.32 -8.02 -38.15
N GLY A 173 -3.23 -9.21 -37.58
CA GLY A 173 -2.43 -10.31 -38.13
C GLY A 173 -1.02 -10.44 -37.58
N GLN A 174 -0.56 -9.49 -36.76
CA GLN A 174 0.68 -9.65 -36.00
C GLN A 174 0.43 -10.49 -34.73
N ASP A 175 1.50 -11.08 -34.22
CA ASP A 175 1.43 -11.83 -32.96
C ASP A 175 1.21 -10.90 -31.75
N ASN A 176 0.54 -11.42 -30.73
CA ASN A 176 0.19 -10.63 -29.55
C ASN A 176 1.41 -10.10 -28.80
N ALA A 177 2.52 -10.86 -28.76
CA ALA A 177 3.75 -10.41 -28.10
C ALA A 177 4.36 -9.18 -28.78
N THR A 178 4.39 -9.14 -30.10
CA THR A 178 4.86 -7.98 -30.87
C THR A 178 3.96 -6.75 -30.62
N ILE A 179 2.64 -6.92 -30.63
CA ILE A 179 1.70 -5.83 -30.35
C ILE A 179 1.92 -5.27 -28.93
N ILE A 180 1.99 -6.14 -27.94
CA ILE A 180 2.15 -5.75 -26.53
C ILE A 180 3.50 -5.07 -26.31
N ASN A 181 4.60 -5.62 -26.86
CA ASN A 181 5.93 -5.03 -26.74
C ASN A 181 5.98 -3.61 -27.35
N ARG A 182 5.34 -3.41 -28.50
CA ARG A 182 5.22 -2.10 -29.12
C ARG A 182 4.45 -1.13 -28.25
N ALA A 183 3.30 -1.52 -27.73
CA ALA A 183 2.47 -0.69 -26.87
C ALA A 183 3.18 -0.27 -25.58
N ILE A 184 3.91 -1.20 -24.94
CA ILE A 184 4.74 -0.90 -23.77
C ILE A 184 5.80 0.16 -24.11
N ASN A 185 6.55 -0.03 -25.20
CA ASN A 185 7.61 0.92 -25.57
C ASN A 185 7.06 2.33 -25.89
N GLN A 186 5.86 2.41 -26.43
CA GLN A 186 5.21 3.69 -26.74
C GLN A 186 4.70 4.41 -25.50
N THR A 187 4.30 3.68 -24.45
CA THR A 187 3.80 4.24 -23.20
C THR A 187 4.87 4.42 -22.14
N LEU A 188 6.03 3.78 -22.28
CA LEU A 188 7.09 3.72 -21.27
C LEU A 188 7.52 5.09 -20.75
N SER A 189 7.82 6.02 -21.66
CA SER A 189 8.28 7.36 -21.28
C SER A 189 7.23 8.09 -20.45
N ARG A 190 5.95 8.00 -20.82
CA ARG A 190 4.85 8.61 -20.07
C ARG A 190 4.70 7.99 -18.69
N THR A 191 4.68 6.67 -18.61
CA THR A 191 4.53 5.93 -17.35
C THR A 191 5.69 6.24 -16.39
N VAL A 192 6.93 6.25 -16.87
CA VAL A 192 8.10 6.60 -16.06
C VAL A 192 8.03 8.05 -15.58
N MET A 193 7.64 9.00 -16.43
CA MET A 193 7.58 10.41 -16.04
C MET A 193 6.48 10.68 -15.02
N THR A 194 5.29 10.07 -15.18
CA THR A 194 4.21 10.20 -14.19
C THR A 194 4.59 9.59 -12.85
N SER A 195 5.19 8.40 -12.86
CA SER A 195 5.65 7.73 -11.64
C SER A 195 6.77 8.49 -10.96
N LEU A 196 7.72 9.05 -11.72
CA LEU A 196 8.82 9.84 -11.17
C LEU A 196 8.31 11.11 -10.48
N THR A 197 7.34 11.81 -11.06
CA THR A 197 6.76 13.02 -10.44
C THR A 197 6.07 12.70 -9.11
N VAL A 198 5.28 11.62 -9.06
CA VAL A 198 4.64 11.16 -7.83
C VAL A 198 5.67 10.68 -6.82
N PHE A 199 6.68 9.91 -7.26
CA PHE A 199 7.77 9.44 -6.41
C PHE A 199 8.52 10.61 -5.76
N LEU A 200 8.90 11.63 -6.53
CA LEU A 200 9.61 12.81 -6.00
C LEU A 200 8.74 13.58 -4.99
N THR A 201 7.45 13.72 -5.24
CA THR A 201 6.53 14.38 -4.30
C THR A 201 6.45 13.62 -2.97
N ILE A 202 6.32 12.30 -3.03
CA ILE A 202 6.26 11.46 -1.83
C ILE A 202 7.64 11.39 -1.15
N LEU A 203 8.73 11.43 -1.90
CA LEU A 203 10.07 11.46 -1.35
C LEU A 203 10.30 12.73 -0.49
N ILE A 204 9.80 13.88 -0.92
CA ILE A 204 9.82 15.11 -0.13
C ILE A 204 9.02 14.91 1.17
N LEU A 205 7.83 14.31 1.09
CA LEU A 205 7.04 13.99 2.27
C LEU A 205 7.77 13.02 3.20
N PHE A 206 8.48 12.04 2.66
CA PHE A 206 9.27 11.07 3.44
C PHE A 206 10.44 11.74 4.18
N ILE A 207 11.13 12.69 3.53
CA ILE A 207 12.29 13.38 4.11
C ILE A 207 11.87 14.41 5.17
N PHE A 208 10.86 15.22 4.84
CA PHE A 208 10.44 16.36 5.68
C PHE A 208 9.19 16.09 6.52
N GLY A 209 8.49 14.99 6.28
CA GLY A 209 7.32 14.59 7.06
C GLY A 209 7.69 14.14 8.48
N GLY A 210 6.74 14.29 9.40
CA GLY A 210 6.88 13.80 10.77
C GLY A 210 6.84 12.26 10.83
N GLU A 211 7.11 11.71 12.01
CA GLU A 211 7.20 10.26 12.24
C GLU A 211 5.94 9.49 11.83
N VAL A 212 4.78 10.05 12.13
CA VAL A 212 3.49 9.42 11.80
C VAL A 212 3.30 9.27 10.29
N THR A 213 3.77 10.24 9.51
CA THR A 213 3.63 10.23 8.04
C THR A 213 4.76 9.48 7.34
N ARG A 214 5.89 9.23 8.02
CA ARG A 214 7.07 8.60 7.41
C ARG A 214 6.80 7.16 6.97
N GLY A 215 6.13 6.36 7.82
CA GLY A 215 5.71 4.99 7.46
C GLY A 215 4.77 4.96 6.26
N PHE A 216 3.78 5.85 6.23
CA PHE A 216 2.87 6.03 5.10
C PHE A 216 3.63 6.40 3.81
N ALA A 217 4.49 7.42 3.87
CA ALA A 217 5.27 7.87 2.72
C ALA A 217 6.21 6.78 2.21
N PHE A 218 6.81 6.00 3.11
CA PHE A 218 7.65 4.86 2.75
C PHE A 218 6.86 3.77 2.01
N ALA A 219 5.65 3.40 2.49
CA ALA A 219 4.77 2.46 1.80
C ALA A 219 4.41 2.95 0.39
N MET A 220 4.10 4.24 0.26
CA MET A 220 3.79 4.86 -1.02
C MET A 220 4.98 4.86 -1.97
N LEU A 221 6.22 5.14 -1.50
CA LEU A 221 7.43 5.11 -2.33
C LEU A 221 7.65 3.71 -2.92
N ILE A 222 7.55 2.67 -2.07
CA ILE A 222 7.65 1.28 -2.53
C ILE A 222 6.54 0.99 -3.54
N GLY A 223 5.30 1.34 -3.20
CA GLY A 223 4.14 1.07 -4.03
C GLY A 223 4.18 1.75 -5.39
N VAL A 224 4.68 2.98 -5.49
CA VAL A 224 4.85 3.68 -6.79
C VAL A 224 5.88 2.97 -7.66
N VAL A 225 7.00 2.54 -7.10
CA VAL A 225 8.04 1.81 -7.85
C VAL A 225 7.52 0.44 -8.30
N THR A 226 6.91 -0.32 -7.39
CA THR A 226 6.38 -1.65 -7.69
C THR A 226 5.21 -1.58 -8.67
N GLY A 227 4.30 -0.61 -8.54
CA GLY A 227 3.16 -0.42 -9.43
C GLY A 227 3.58 -0.05 -10.86
N THR A 228 4.61 0.78 -11.00
CA THR A 228 5.19 1.08 -12.31
C THR A 228 5.84 -0.16 -12.93
N TYR A 229 6.54 -0.94 -12.13
CA TYR A 229 7.13 -2.20 -12.58
C TYR A 229 6.06 -3.21 -12.98
N SER A 230 5.06 -3.42 -12.15
CA SER A 230 4.06 -4.47 -12.32
C SER A 230 3.11 -4.22 -13.50
N SER A 231 2.81 -2.96 -13.82
CA SER A 231 2.00 -2.62 -15.01
C SER A 231 2.69 -3.07 -16.31
N ILE A 232 4.01 -3.03 -16.36
CA ILE A 232 4.81 -3.38 -17.54
C ILE A 232 5.20 -4.86 -17.52
N PHE A 233 5.70 -5.37 -16.39
CA PHE A 233 6.34 -6.68 -16.31
C PHE A 233 5.48 -7.78 -15.68
N VAL A 234 4.31 -7.44 -15.16
CA VAL A 234 3.34 -8.42 -14.64
C VAL A 234 2.04 -8.37 -15.43
N ALA A 235 1.37 -7.22 -15.48
CA ALA A 235 0.06 -7.10 -16.11
C ALA A 235 0.09 -7.38 -17.62
N ALA A 236 1.05 -6.81 -18.34
CA ALA A 236 1.15 -6.99 -19.79
C ALA A 236 1.60 -8.40 -20.21
N PRO A 237 2.60 -9.07 -19.59
CA PRO A 237 2.94 -10.45 -19.90
C PRO A 237 1.81 -11.45 -19.65
N VAL A 238 0.99 -11.24 -18.60
CA VAL A 238 -0.21 -12.08 -18.37
C VAL A 238 -1.13 -12.05 -19.58
N LEU A 239 -1.27 -10.91 -20.27
CA LEU A 239 -2.03 -10.85 -21.52
C LEU A 239 -1.42 -11.71 -22.63
N VAL A 240 -0.09 -11.76 -22.76
CA VAL A 240 0.60 -12.62 -23.74
C VAL A 240 0.26 -14.08 -23.47
N ASP A 241 0.45 -14.53 -22.22
CA ASP A 241 0.28 -15.92 -21.83
C ASP A 241 -1.15 -16.41 -22.00
N PHE A 242 -2.15 -15.57 -21.64
CA PHE A 242 -3.56 -15.93 -21.74
C PHE A 242 -4.20 -15.61 -23.11
N ALA A 243 -3.54 -14.80 -23.95
CA ALA A 243 -4.04 -14.53 -25.29
C ALA A 243 -3.92 -15.75 -26.23
N LYS A 244 -2.89 -16.58 -26.05
CA LYS A 244 -2.55 -17.66 -26.98
C LYS A 244 -2.67 -17.14 -28.42
N ASN A 245 -3.39 -17.79 -29.30
CA ASN A 245 -3.57 -17.38 -30.69
C ASN A 245 -4.87 -16.57 -30.93
N LYS A 246 -5.52 -16.08 -29.85
CA LYS A 246 -6.74 -15.27 -30.01
C LYS A 246 -6.38 -13.79 -30.01
N PRO A 247 -6.86 -13.01 -31.01
CA PRO A 247 -6.58 -11.58 -31.06
C PRO A 247 -7.08 -10.87 -29.78
N LEU A 248 -6.32 -9.87 -29.34
CA LEU A 248 -6.69 -8.99 -28.23
C LEU A 248 -7.70 -7.96 -28.76
N GLY A 249 -8.79 -7.72 -28.02
CA GLY A 249 -9.81 -6.74 -28.41
C GLY A 249 -10.76 -7.27 -29.50
N SER A 250 -11.47 -8.37 -29.21
CA SER A 250 -12.54 -8.84 -30.10
C SER A 250 -13.60 -7.75 -30.26
N GLU A 251 -13.75 -7.23 -31.47
CA GLU A 251 -14.95 -6.46 -31.84
C GLU A 251 -16.20 -7.28 -31.51
N PRO A 252 -17.29 -6.65 -30.99
CA PRO A 252 -18.58 -7.29 -30.99
C PRO A 252 -18.86 -7.67 -32.46
N LYS A 253 -19.08 -8.95 -32.72
CA LYS A 253 -19.51 -9.38 -34.08
C LYS A 253 -20.60 -8.44 -34.54
N ALA A 254 -20.35 -7.64 -35.58
CA ALA A 254 -21.36 -6.85 -36.24
C ALA A 254 -22.50 -7.81 -36.57
N LYS A 255 -23.69 -7.55 -36.04
CA LYS A 255 -24.89 -8.28 -36.46
C LYS A 255 -24.94 -8.16 -37.97
N LYS A 256 -24.69 -9.25 -38.67
CA LYS A 256 -25.03 -9.33 -40.11
C LYS A 256 -26.52 -9.02 -40.21
N HIS A 257 -26.85 -7.80 -40.60
CA HIS A 257 -28.14 -7.53 -41.13
C HIS A 257 -28.25 -8.45 -42.37
N SER A 258 -28.96 -9.55 -42.21
CA SER A 258 -29.48 -10.29 -43.35
C SER A 258 -30.40 -9.34 -44.11
N ALA A 259 -29.87 -8.77 -45.19
CA ALA A 259 -30.73 -8.18 -46.18
C ALA A 259 -31.61 -9.33 -46.72
N SER A 260 -32.81 -9.42 -46.19
CA SER A 260 -33.90 -10.17 -46.78
C SER A 260 -34.24 -9.44 -48.09
N ASN A 261 -33.75 -9.99 -49.18
CA ASN A 261 -34.28 -9.64 -50.47
C ASN A 261 -35.69 -10.22 -50.57
N ALA A 262 -36.68 -9.34 -50.60
CA ALA A 262 -37.98 -9.61 -51.24
C ALA A 262 -37.95 -8.99 -52.63
#